data_e6b88941c17590dd64798146658adf47
#
_entry.id   e6b88941c17590dd64798146658adf47
#
_cell.length_a   1.000
_cell.length_b   1.000
_cell.length_c   1.000
_cell.angle_alpha   90.00
_cell.angle_beta   90.00
_cell.angle_gamma   90.00
#
_symmetry.space_group_name_H-M   'P 1'
#
loop_
_entity.id
_entity.type
_entity.pdbx_description
1 polymer ?
#
loop_
_entity_poly.entity_id
_entity_poly.type
_entity_poly.pdbx_seq_one_letter_code
_entity_poly.pdbx_strand_id
1 'polypeptide(L)'
;MILVSIIIALILERLGARSNYWQISYYANGYLNRSNKLLGDKGLFSSTPGFLVWLALPVIAIALVYCLSDFVLWQLGINIAVLLVCFGCAKQRALYKSYLNALTRDDGTAASLYALQIGQKRTDDQDGGETFGQTLAWVNFRFYCAVIFWFVVLGAPGAVLYALVRTLADLVREDHKVIFAKRFKLIHKLLFWLDWLPARITSFGYLVIGNFNKGTSCWLRYVLNFKSPNREVVTCTALAAEQVEKRYYGCTYEATCMIKLVKRNVLFYLVLIALLTLFGGLS
;
A
#
# COMPACT_ATOMS: atom_id res chain seq x y z
N MET A 1 -6.33 -0.62 -22.04
CA MET A 1 -7.03 -1.46 -21.03
C MET A 1 -6.63 -1.13 -19.60
N ILE A 2 -5.35 -1.03 -19.28
CA ILE A 2 -4.80 -0.82 -17.91
C ILE A 2 -5.42 0.40 -17.22
N LEU A 3 -5.41 1.57 -17.86
CA LEU A 3 -5.93 2.82 -17.30
C LEU A 3 -7.43 2.72 -16.95
N VAL A 4 -8.23 2.16 -17.86
CA VAL A 4 -9.68 2.00 -17.66
C VAL A 4 -9.97 1.09 -16.47
N SER A 5 -9.26 -0.03 -16.34
CA SER A 5 -9.39 -0.93 -15.19
C SER A 5 -9.09 -0.23 -13.87
N ILE A 6 -8.02 0.58 -13.81
CA ILE A 6 -7.64 1.31 -12.60
C ILE A 6 -8.70 2.35 -12.23
N ILE A 7 -9.20 3.13 -13.20
CA ILE A 7 -10.22 4.16 -12.95
C ILE A 7 -11.50 3.52 -12.42
N ILE A 8 -12.00 2.46 -13.10
CA ILE A 8 -13.22 1.76 -12.66
C ILE A 8 -13.03 1.17 -11.26
N ALA A 9 -11.89 0.50 -10.98
CA ALA A 9 -11.61 -0.07 -9.68
C ALA A 9 -11.58 1.01 -8.58
N LEU A 10 -10.96 2.18 -8.82
CA LEU A 10 -10.94 3.29 -7.87
C LEU A 10 -12.32 3.89 -7.61
N ILE A 11 -13.18 3.98 -8.64
CA ILE A 11 -14.56 4.46 -8.50
C ILE A 11 -15.38 3.47 -7.67
N LEU A 12 -15.34 2.19 -8.01
CA LEU A 12 -16.09 1.14 -7.31
C LEU A 12 -15.63 1.01 -5.84
N GLU A 13 -14.33 1.12 -5.59
CA GLU A 13 -13.77 1.08 -4.24
C GLU A 13 -14.27 2.28 -3.39
N ARG A 14 -14.44 3.45 -3.98
CA ARG A 14 -15.03 4.62 -3.30
C ARG A 14 -16.53 4.46 -3.03
N LEU A 15 -17.27 3.86 -3.97
CA LEU A 15 -18.72 3.75 -3.90
C LEU A 15 -19.22 2.72 -2.89
N GLY A 16 -18.50 1.64 -2.63
CA GLY A 16 -19.07 0.68 -1.73
C GLY A 16 -18.39 -0.64 -1.45
N ALA A 17 -17.18 -0.88 -1.89
CA ALA A 17 -16.47 -2.14 -1.62
C ALA A 17 -16.05 -2.25 -0.13
N ARG A 18 -17.03 -2.36 0.78
CA ARG A 18 -16.81 -2.42 2.25
C ARG A 18 -16.86 -3.81 2.83
N SER A 19 -17.26 -4.80 2.04
CA SER A 19 -17.33 -6.20 2.49
C SER A 19 -15.92 -6.78 2.71
N ASN A 20 -15.80 -7.70 3.67
CA ASN A 20 -14.56 -8.42 3.93
C ASN A 20 -14.07 -9.23 2.72
N TYR A 21 -14.98 -9.62 1.82
CA TYR A 21 -14.63 -10.31 0.56
C TYR A 21 -13.80 -9.44 -0.41
N TRP A 22 -13.81 -8.13 -0.27
CA TRP A 22 -13.00 -7.21 -1.08
C TRP A 22 -11.66 -6.86 -0.42
N GLN A 23 -11.18 -7.68 0.50
CA GLN A 23 -9.89 -7.47 1.17
C GLN A 23 -8.95 -8.65 0.90
N ILE A 24 -7.74 -8.35 0.45
CA ILE A 24 -6.71 -9.36 0.22
C ILE A 24 -6.39 -10.17 1.48
N SER A 25 -6.52 -9.57 2.67
CA SER A 25 -6.30 -10.24 3.95
C SER A 25 -7.24 -11.42 4.19
N TYR A 26 -8.49 -11.36 3.71
CA TYR A 26 -9.43 -12.47 3.78
C TYR A 26 -8.91 -13.68 3.00
N TYR A 27 -8.50 -13.48 1.75
CA TYR A 27 -7.96 -14.53 0.89
C TYR A 27 -6.60 -15.04 1.38
N ALA A 28 -5.73 -14.14 1.82
CA ALA A 28 -4.42 -14.50 2.37
C ALA A 28 -4.57 -15.40 3.62
N ASN A 29 -5.43 -15.03 4.56
CA ASN A 29 -5.71 -15.85 5.75
C ASN A 29 -6.33 -17.20 5.39
N GLY A 30 -7.27 -17.24 4.44
CA GLY A 30 -7.85 -18.49 3.95
C GLY A 30 -6.81 -19.41 3.30
N TYR A 31 -5.93 -18.83 2.49
CA TYR A 31 -4.83 -19.53 1.83
C TYR A 31 -3.81 -20.07 2.85
N LEU A 32 -3.44 -19.26 3.84
CA LEU A 32 -2.58 -19.66 4.94
C LEU A 32 -3.16 -20.84 5.72
N ASN A 33 -4.42 -20.73 6.15
CA ASN A 33 -5.08 -21.77 6.94
C ASN A 33 -5.19 -23.09 6.18
N ARG A 34 -5.50 -23.04 4.88
CA ARG A 34 -5.51 -24.24 4.03
C ARG A 34 -4.13 -24.84 3.85
N SER A 35 -3.13 -24.01 3.60
CA SER A 35 -1.75 -24.46 3.44
C SER A 35 -1.23 -25.14 4.71
N ASN A 36 -1.57 -24.60 5.89
CA ASN A 36 -1.21 -25.19 7.18
C ASN A 36 -1.85 -26.56 7.40
N LYS A 37 -3.14 -26.72 7.02
CA LYS A 37 -3.82 -28.01 7.13
C LYS A 37 -3.27 -29.09 6.20
N LEU A 38 -2.85 -28.69 4.99
CA LEU A 38 -2.39 -29.63 3.95
C LEU A 38 -0.92 -30.01 4.10
N LEU A 39 -0.07 -29.07 4.48
CA LEU A 39 1.40 -29.24 4.44
C LEU A 39 2.04 -29.45 5.82
N GLY A 40 1.31 -29.17 6.91
CA GLY A 40 1.80 -29.31 8.28
C GLY A 40 3.05 -28.45 8.57
N ASP A 41 3.57 -28.56 9.79
CA ASP A 41 4.71 -27.73 10.28
C ASP A 41 6.07 -28.05 9.62
N LYS A 42 6.19 -29.15 8.88
CA LYS A 42 7.48 -29.69 8.42
C LYS A 42 7.80 -29.51 6.93
N GLY A 43 6.89 -28.90 6.16
CA GLY A 43 6.99 -28.92 4.70
C GLY A 43 7.62 -27.71 4.05
N LEU A 44 6.90 -27.11 3.10
CA LEU A 44 7.31 -26.05 2.18
C LEU A 44 7.84 -24.78 2.88
N PHE A 45 7.39 -24.50 4.10
CA PHE A 45 7.78 -23.30 4.86
C PHE A 45 9.16 -23.39 5.52
N SER A 46 9.71 -24.61 5.65
CA SER A 46 11.04 -24.83 6.25
C SER A 46 12.17 -24.36 5.34
N SER A 47 12.02 -24.49 4.01
CA SER A 47 13.02 -24.09 3.03
C SER A 47 12.69 -22.73 2.39
N THR A 48 13.72 -21.95 2.04
CA THR A 48 13.53 -20.67 1.33
C THR A 48 12.91 -20.85 -0.05
N PRO A 49 13.36 -21.81 -0.89
CA PRO A 49 12.74 -22.04 -2.19
C PRO A 49 11.28 -22.51 -2.06
N GLY A 50 10.97 -23.35 -1.08
CA GLY A 50 9.59 -23.80 -0.85
C GLY A 50 8.64 -22.64 -0.50
N PHE A 51 9.09 -21.71 0.33
CA PHE A 51 8.31 -20.50 0.63
C PHE A 51 8.08 -19.63 -0.62
N LEU A 52 9.11 -19.46 -1.47
CA LEU A 52 8.96 -18.69 -2.71
C LEU A 52 8.01 -19.35 -3.71
N VAL A 53 8.07 -20.68 -3.84
CA VAL A 53 7.12 -21.45 -4.66
C VAL A 53 5.70 -21.27 -4.12
N TRP A 54 5.50 -21.40 -2.81
CA TRP A 54 4.21 -21.18 -2.17
C TRP A 54 3.66 -19.77 -2.42
N LEU A 55 4.51 -18.73 -2.35
CA LEU A 55 4.15 -17.36 -2.64
C LEU A 55 3.77 -17.16 -4.12
N ALA A 56 4.44 -17.86 -5.03
CA ALA A 56 4.20 -17.77 -6.46
C ALA A 56 2.88 -18.46 -6.90
N LEU A 57 2.39 -19.46 -6.18
CA LEU A 57 1.20 -20.22 -6.58
C LEU A 57 -0.05 -19.35 -6.83
N PRO A 58 -0.49 -18.44 -5.92
CA PRO A 58 -1.64 -17.59 -6.19
C PRO A 58 -1.39 -16.59 -7.33
N VAL A 59 -0.15 -16.15 -7.53
CA VAL A 59 0.23 -15.25 -8.61
C VAL A 59 0.12 -15.97 -9.96
N ILE A 60 0.62 -17.21 -10.04
CA ILE A 60 0.52 -18.08 -11.22
C ILE A 60 -0.95 -18.42 -11.51
N ALA A 61 -1.75 -18.73 -10.46
CA ALA A 61 -3.16 -19.00 -10.63
C ALA A 61 -3.90 -17.82 -11.29
N ILE A 62 -3.65 -16.58 -10.84
CA ILE A 62 -4.23 -15.38 -11.46
C ILE A 62 -3.72 -15.19 -12.89
N ALA A 63 -2.44 -15.43 -13.16
CA ALA A 63 -1.89 -15.36 -14.50
C ALA A 63 -2.57 -16.38 -15.44
N LEU A 64 -2.79 -17.62 -14.99
CA LEU A 64 -3.49 -18.66 -15.75
C LEU A 64 -4.94 -18.25 -16.03
N VAL A 65 -5.66 -17.75 -15.01
CA VAL A 65 -7.05 -17.30 -15.17
C VAL A 65 -7.13 -16.12 -16.17
N TYR A 66 -6.13 -15.24 -16.15
CA TYR A 66 -6.05 -14.14 -17.12
C TYR A 66 -5.84 -14.63 -18.56
N CYS A 67 -5.05 -15.69 -18.75
CA CYS A 67 -4.76 -16.29 -20.05
C CYS A 67 -5.85 -17.24 -20.56
N LEU A 68 -6.88 -17.59 -19.76
CA LEU A 68 -7.95 -18.51 -20.17
C LEU A 68 -8.81 -17.98 -21.33
N SER A 69 -8.87 -16.68 -21.52
CA SER A 69 -9.65 -16.07 -22.60
C SER A 69 -9.03 -14.75 -23.05
N ASP A 70 -8.92 -14.60 -24.35
CA ASP A 70 -8.50 -13.35 -25.00
C ASP A 70 -9.64 -12.33 -25.11
N PHE A 71 -10.82 -12.67 -24.60
CA PHE A 71 -11.97 -11.77 -24.64
C PHE A 71 -11.73 -10.53 -23.76
N VAL A 72 -11.77 -9.38 -24.38
CA VAL A 72 -11.45 -8.07 -23.77
C VAL A 72 -12.22 -7.79 -22.49
N LEU A 73 -13.54 -8.10 -22.46
CA LEU A 73 -14.37 -7.88 -21.27
C LEU A 73 -14.02 -8.84 -20.13
N TRP A 74 -13.56 -10.06 -20.43
CA TRP A 74 -13.09 -11.01 -19.43
C TRP A 74 -11.84 -10.49 -18.73
N GLN A 75 -10.84 -10.08 -19.49
CA GLN A 75 -9.61 -9.50 -18.98
C GLN A 75 -9.87 -8.22 -18.17
N LEU A 76 -10.77 -7.35 -18.66
CA LEU A 76 -11.18 -6.14 -17.95
C LEU A 76 -11.83 -6.50 -16.60
N GLY A 77 -12.75 -7.47 -16.58
CA GLY A 77 -13.42 -7.92 -15.36
C GLY A 77 -12.45 -8.47 -14.31
N ILE A 78 -11.50 -9.32 -14.73
CA ILE A 78 -10.46 -9.85 -13.84
C ILE A 78 -9.57 -8.73 -13.28
N ASN A 79 -9.12 -7.81 -14.13
CA ASN A 79 -8.30 -6.68 -13.73
C ASN A 79 -9.00 -5.81 -12.67
N ILE A 80 -10.28 -5.51 -12.88
CA ILE A 80 -11.08 -4.74 -11.92
C ILE A 80 -11.25 -5.50 -10.61
N ALA A 81 -11.60 -6.80 -10.65
CA ALA A 81 -11.80 -7.63 -9.47
C ALA A 81 -10.51 -7.75 -8.64
N VAL A 82 -9.37 -8.01 -9.30
CA VAL A 82 -8.06 -8.11 -8.65
C VAL A 82 -7.67 -6.77 -8.01
N LEU A 83 -7.82 -5.66 -8.73
CA LEU A 83 -7.50 -4.33 -8.19
C LEU A 83 -8.37 -3.99 -6.97
N LEU A 84 -9.67 -4.26 -7.01
CA LEU A 84 -10.57 -4.04 -5.87
C LEU A 84 -10.11 -4.80 -4.62
N VAL A 85 -9.76 -6.07 -4.78
CA VAL A 85 -9.24 -6.90 -3.67
C VAL A 85 -7.89 -6.38 -3.17
N CYS A 86 -6.99 -5.95 -4.07
CA CYS A 86 -5.67 -5.44 -3.70
C CYS A 86 -5.71 -4.05 -3.05
N PHE A 87 -6.66 -3.19 -3.43
CA PHE A 87 -6.88 -1.87 -2.82
C PHE A 87 -7.52 -1.95 -1.43
N GLY A 88 -8.15 -3.07 -1.07
CA GLY A 88 -8.96 -3.26 0.13
C GLY A 88 -8.40 -2.60 1.39
N CYS A 89 -8.75 -1.32 1.64
CA CYS A 89 -8.32 -0.54 2.81
C CYS A 89 -9.48 -0.18 3.75
N ALA A 90 -10.53 -1.03 3.82
CA ALA A 90 -11.72 -0.75 4.62
C ALA A 90 -11.39 -0.59 6.12
N LYS A 91 -10.47 -1.42 6.66
CA LYS A 91 -9.99 -1.31 8.05
C LYS A 91 -9.35 0.07 8.31
N GLN A 92 -8.43 0.50 7.44
CA GLN A 92 -7.73 1.79 7.59
C GLN A 92 -8.67 2.98 7.47
N ARG A 93 -9.67 2.90 6.58
CA ARG A 93 -10.69 3.95 6.44
C ARG A 93 -11.60 4.02 7.66
N ALA A 94 -12.01 2.89 8.24
CA ALA A 94 -12.80 2.86 9.47
C ALA A 94 -12.02 3.49 10.63
N LEU A 95 -10.76 3.12 10.81
CA LEU A 95 -9.88 3.68 11.83
C LEU A 95 -9.64 5.19 11.63
N TYR A 96 -9.44 5.64 10.39
CA TYR A 96 -9.32 7.05 10.06
C TYR A 96 -10.59 7.84 10.45
N LYS A 97 -11.78 7.29 10.16
CA LYS A 97 -13.06 7.90 10.58
C LYS A 97 -13.17 7.96 12.10
N SER A 98 -12.78 6.89 12.80
CA SER A 98 -12.78 6.85 14.27
C SER A 98 -11.78 7.85 14.86
N TYR A 99 -10.59 8.01 14.25
CA TYR A 99 -9.62 9.03 14.62
C TYR A 99 -10.20 10.45 14.53
N LEU A 100 -10.84 10.80 13.40
CA LEU A 100 -11.47 12.11 13.23
C LEU A 100 -12.61 12.34 14.24
N ASN A 101 -13.43 11.32 14.49
CA ASN A 101 -14.51 11.41 15.48
C ASN A 101 -13.97 11.60 16.91
N ALA A 102 -12.83 10.98 17.26
CA ALA A 102 -12.19 11.19 18.56
C ALA A 102 -11.66 12.63 18.69
N LEU A 103 -11.03 13.17 17.64
CA LEU A 103 -10.57 14.57 17.62
C LEU A 103 -11.73 15.57 17.75
N THR A 104 -12.88 15.31 17.10
CA THR A 104 -14.06 16.21 17.21
C THR A 104 -14.70 16.18 18.61
N ARG A 105 -14.42 15.12 19.40
CA ARG A 105 -14.86 15.00 20.82
C ARG A 105 -13.80 15.46 21.81
N ASP A 106 -12.69 15.99 21.31
CA ASP A 106 -11.52 16.40 22.10
C ASP A 106 -10.90 15.25 22.94
N ASP A 107 -11.12 13.99 22.47
CA ASP A 107 -10.54 12.79 23.08
C ASP A 107 -9.18 12.45 22.42
N GLY A 108 -8.13 13.14 22.90
CA GLY A 108 -6.77 12.94 22.40
C GLY A 108 -6.22 11.53 22.66
N THR A 109 -6.68 10.86 23.74
CA THR A 109 -6.23 9.51 24.09
C THR A 109 -6.77 8.48 23.09
N ALA A 110 -8.07 8.52 22.80
CA ALA A 110 -8.67 7.66 21.79
C ALA A 110 -8.10 7.95 20.39
N ALA A 111 -7.91 9.23 20.03
CA ALA A 111 -7.28 9.59 18.76
C ALA A 111 -5.89 8.97 18.62
N SER A 112 -5.08 9.04 19.66
CA SER A 112 -3.73 8.45 19.66
C SER A 112 -3.74 6.92 19.50
N LEU A 113 -4.70 6.23 20.12
CA LEU A 113 -4.87 4.78 19.98
C LEU A 113 -5.26 4.40 18.55
N TYR A 114 -6.20 5.12 17.92
CA TYR A 114 -6.56 4.88 16.53
C TYR A 114 -5.39 5.15 15.57
N ALA A 115 -4.59 6.18 15.81
CA ALA A 115 -3.40 6.48 15.03
C ALA A 115 -2.36 5.34 15.09
N LEU A 116 -2.13 4.78 16.29
CA LEU A 116 -1.27 3.61 16.48
C LEU A 116 -1.82 2.37 15.74
N GLN A 117 -3.13 2.14 15.79
CA GLN A 117 -3.77 1.03 15.08
C GLN A 117 -3.68 1.15 13.56
N ILE A 118 -3.68 2.37 13.01
CA ILE A 118 -3.39 2.62 11.58
C ILE A 118 -1.93 2.31 11.25
N GLY A 119 -1.05 2.32 12.26
CA GLY A 119 0.37 2.00 12.12
C GLY A 119 1.30 3.21 12.24
N GLN A 120 0.88 4.27 12.95
CA GLN A 120 1.75 5.39 13.28
C GLN A 120 2.95 4.89 14.09
N LYS A 121 4.14 5.29 13.68
CA LYS A 121 5.36 5.05 14.44
C LYS A 121 5.55 6.21 15.43
N ARG A 122 5.50 5.90 16.72
CA ARG A 122 5.94 6.81 17.78
C ARG A 122 7.30 6.37 18.26
N THR A 123 8.17 7.33 18.51
CA THR A 123 9.37 7.16 19.34
C THR A 123 8.99 7.53 20.77
N ASP A 124 9.65 6.91 21.77
CA ASP A 124 9.40 7.19 23.19
C ASP A 124 9.66 8.66 23.55
N ASP A 125 10.52 9.34 22.79
CA ASP A 125 10.73 10.80 22.86
C ASP A 125 9.65 11.52 22.04
N GLN A 126 8.76 12.19 22.73
CA GLN A 126 7.56 12.86 22.19
C GLN A 126 7.84 13.90 21.08
N ASP A 127 9.05 14.39 20.92
CA ASP A 127 9.40 15.47 20.00
C ASP A 127 9.87 15.04 18.60
N GLY A 128 10.07 13.73 18.33
CA GLY A 128 10.66 13.24 17.07
C GLY A 128 9.84 12.18 16.31
N GLY A 129 8.64 11.87 16.78
CA GLY A 129 7.82 10.81 16.18
C GLY A 129 7.18 11.21 14.84
N GLU A 130 6.77 10.21 14.07
CA GLU A 130 6.02 10.38 12.84
C GLU A 130 4.66 11.03 13.10
N THR A 131 4.30 12.05 12.31
CA THR A 131 2.99 12.68 12.41
C THR A 131 1.89 11.80 11.84
N PHE A 132 0.64 12.06 12.22
CA PHE A 132 -0.49 11.32 11.67
C PHE A 132 -0.64 11.51 10.15
N GLY A 133 -0.39 12.72 9.65
CA GLY A 133 -0.35 13.03 8.23
C GLY A 133 0.67 12.19 7.46
N GLN A 134 1.87 12.02 8.01
CA GLN A 134 2.90 11.15 7.45
C GLN A 134 2.44 9.68 7.37
N THR A 135 1.77 9.20 8.41
CA THR A 135 1.17 7.86 8.43
C THR A 135 0.13 7.68 7.33
N LEU A 136 -0.73 8.69 7.10
CA LEU A 136 -1.71 8.66 6.01
C LEU A 136 -1.04 8.60 4.63
N ALA A 137 0.04 9.34 4.42
CA ALA A 137 0.82 9.27 3.18
C ALA A 137 1.39 7.86 2.95
N TRP A 138 1.94 7.23 4.01
CA TRP A 138 2.45 5.86 3.96
C TRP A 138 1.36 4.84 3.65
N VAL A 139 0.20 4.93 4.31
CA VAL A 139 -0.94 4.03 4.06
C VAL A 139 -1.43 4.18 2.62
N ASN A 140 -1.59 5.42 2.13
CA ASN A 140 -1.98 5.66 0.75
C ASN A 140 -0.98 5.06 -0.24
N PHE A 141 0.32 5.25 -0.01
CA PHE A 141 1.37 4.65 -0.82
C PHE A 141 1.20 3.13 -0.91
N ARG A 142 1.10 2.43 0.22
CA ARG A 142 1.03 0.96 0.26
C ARG A 142 -0.24 0.39 -0.36
N PHE A 143 -1.39 1.05 -0.18
CA PHE A 143 -2.66 0.50 -0.65
C PHE A 143 -3.03 0.92 -2.06
N TYR A 144 -2.54 2.07 -2.55
CA TYR A 144 -2.87 2.57 -3.89
C TYR A 144 -1.65 2.68 -4.79
N CYS A 145 -0.68 3.55 -4.48
CA CYS A 145 0.41 3.87 -5.41
C CYS A 145 1.25 2.65 -5.77
N ALA A 146 1.67 1.85 -4.78
CA ALA A 146 2.48 0.67 -5.02
C ALA A 146 1.69 -0.46 -5.71
N VAL A 147 0.40 -0.62 -5.39
CA VAL A 147 -0.48 -1.58 -6.09
C VAL A 147 -0.65 -1.19 -7.56
N ILE A 148 -0.96 0.09 -7.82
CA ILE A 148 -1.09 0.62 -9.19
C ILE A 148 0.22 0.44 -9.95
N PHE A 149 1.36 0.75 -9.34
CA PHE A 149 2.67 0.58 -9.96
C PHE A 149 2.90 -0.86 -10.42
N TRP A 150 2.72 -1.84 -9.53
CA TRP A 150 2.94 -3.25 -9.86
C TRP A 150 1.90 -3.80 -10.83
N PHE A 151 0.68 -3.25 -10.80
CA PHE A 151 -0.34 -3.56 -11.79
C PHE A 151 0.05 -3.06 -13.19
N VAL A 152 0.64 -1.88 -13.30
CA VAL A 152 1.10 -1.32 -14.58
C VAL A 152 2.28 -2.12 -15.14
N VAL A 153 3.21 -2.55 -14.29
CA VAL A 153 4.45 -3.24 -14.70
C VAL A 153 4.21 -4.72 -15.04
N LEU A 154 3.43 -5.43 -14.22
CA LEU A 154 3.26 -6.89 -14.30
C LEU A 154 1.79 -7.33 -14.47
N GLY A 155 0.86 -6.39 -14.68
CA GLY A 155 -0.57 -6.70 -14.75
C GLY A 155 -1.19 -7.13 -13.42
N ALA A 156 -2.34 -7.81 -13.50
CA ALA A 156 -3.05 -8.35 -12.33
C ALA A 156 -2.17 -9.25 -11.43
N PRO A 157 -1.32 -10.17 -11.97
CA PRO A 157 -0.40 -10.96 -11.16
C PRO A 157 0.55 -10.12 -10.30
N GLY A 158 1.08 -9.01 -10.83
CA GLY A 158 1.96 -8.10 -10.11
C GLY A 158 1.28 -7.42 -8.92
N ALA A 159 0.05 -6.95 -9.10
CA ALA A 159 -0.75 -6.37 -8.02
C ALA A 159 -1.01 -7.39 -6.90
N VAL A 160 -1.33 -8.63 -7.25
CA VAL A 160 -1.55 -9.73 -6.28
C VAL A 160 -0.27 -10.07 -5.53
N LEU A 161 0.87 -10.19 -6.23
CA LEU A 161 2.17 -10.45 -5.61
C LEU A 161 2.48 -9.40 -4.54
N TYR A 162 2.41 -8.13 -4.92
CA TYR A 162 2.68 -7.03 -3.99
C TYR A 162 1.73 -7.03 -2.79
N ALA A 163 0.42 -7.11 -3.05
CA ALA A 163 -0.59 -7.07 -2.00
C ALA A 163 -0.48 -8.28 -1.05
N LEU A 164 -0.12 -9.47 -1.55
CA LEU A 164 0.10 -10.66 -0.73
C LEU A 164 1.33 -10.50 0.16
N VAL A 165 2.48 -10.08 -0.38
CA VAL A 165 3.71 -9.86 0.41
C VAL A 165 3.48 -8.79 1.48
N ARG A 166 2.79 -7.69 1.14
CA ARG A 166 2.39 -6.65 2.08
C ARG A 166 1.55 -7.20 3.23
N THR A 167 0.52 -8.00 2.90
CA THR A 167 -0.40 -8.58 3.90
C THR A 167 0.33 -9.57 4.80
N LEU A 168 1.21 -10.40 4.25
CA LEU A 168 2.05 -11.33 5.03
C LEU A 168 2.96 -10.55 6.01
N ALA A 169 3.57 -9.45 5.57
CA ALA A 169 4.40 -8.63 6.44
C ALA A 169 3.59 -8.01 7.61
N ASP A 170 2.34 -7.59 7.34
CA ASP A 170 1.46 -7.05 8.38
C ASP A 170 1.00 -8.14 9.36
N LEU A 171 0.62 -9.34 8.88
CA LEU A 171 0.23 -10.47 9.72
C LEU A 171 1.37 -10.93 10.65
N VAL A 172 2.59 -11.03 10.14
CA VAL A 172 3.76 -11.42 10.95
C VAL A 172 4.09 -10.35 12.00
N ARG A 173 3.76 -9.09 11.73
CA ARG A 173 3.94 -7.99 12.69
C ARG A 173 2.86 -7.99 13.77
N GLU A 174 1.61 -8.31 13.43
CA GLU A 174 0.48 -8.34 14.37
C GLU A 174 0.51 -9.59 15.27
N ASP A 175 0.90 -10.74 14.73
CA ASP A 175 0.95 -12.01 15.46
C ASP A 175 2.28 -12.75 15.23
N HIS A 176 3.18 -12.67 16.21
CA HIS A 176 4.46 -13.39 16.19
C HIS A 176 4.35 -14.93 16.24
N LYS A 177 3.16 -15.46 16.50
CA LYS A 177 2.88 -16.92 16.50
C LYS A 177 2.58 -17.48 15.12
N VAL A 178 2.49 -16.64 14.10
CA VAL A 178 2.30 -17.10 12.73
C VAL A 178 3.49 -17.96 12.31
N ILE A 179 3.22 -19.06 11.63
CA ILE A 179 4.20 -20.05 11.13
C ILE A 179 5.36 -19.41 10.35
N PHE A 180 5.12 -18.24 9.77
CA PHE A 180 6.13 -17.45 9.04
C PHE A 180 7.02 -16.54 9.89
N ALA A 181 6.89 -16.53 11.22
CA ALA A 181 7.77 -15.70 12.07
C ALA A 181 9.26 -16.01 11.79
N LYS A 182 9.60 -17.29 11.50
CA LYS A 182 10.95 -17.70 11.07
C LYS A 182 11.39 -17.06 9.74
N ARG A 183 10.44 -16.61 8.87
CA ARG A 183 10.70 -15.98 7.57
C ARG A 183 10.53 -14.46 7.60
N PHE A 184 10.37 -13.88 8.77
CA PHE A 184 10.21 -12.44 8.98
C PHE A 184 11.23 -11.61 8.17
N LYS A 185 12.51 -11.93 8.29
CA LYS A 185 13.59 -11.23 7.58
C LYS A 185 13.45 -11.31 6.05
N LEU A 186 13.05 -12.47 5.53
CA LEU A 186 12.87 -12.67 4.09
C LEU A 186 11.66 -11.86 3.57
N ILE A 187 10.52 -11.94 4.25
CA ILE A 187 9.30 -11.21 3.88
C ILE A 187 9.57 -9.69 3.87
N HIS A 188 10.22 -9.18 4.92
CA HIS A 188 10.57 -7.76 5.00
C HIS A 188 11.59 -7.34 3.94
N LYS A 189 12.56 -8.20 3.61
CA LYS A 189 13.52 -7.95 2.53
C LYS A 189 12.82 -7.91 1.17
N LEU A 190 11.91 -8.84 0.90
CA LEU A 190 11.09 -8.84 -0.33
C LEU A 190 10.23 -7.58 -0.41
N LEU A 191 9.52 -7.23 0.67
CA LEU A 191 8.70 -6.02 0.72
C LEU A 191 9.55 -4.76 0.53
N PHE A 192 10.73 -4.70 1.15
CA PHE A 192 11.65 -3.56 0.97
C PHE A 192 11.99 -3.32 -0.50
N TRP A 193 12.32 -4.39 -1.25
CA TRP A 193 12.64 -4.26 -2.67
C TRP A 193 11.40 -3.97 -3.53
N LEU A 194 10.26 -4.56 -3.20
CA LEU A 194 8.99 -4.26 -3.88
C LEU A 194 8.53 -2.82 -3.64
N ASP A 195 8.79 -2.25 -2.48
CA ASP A 195 8.48 -0.85 -2.16
C ASP A 195 9.51 0.13 -2.71
N TRP A 196 10.75 -0.31 -3.01
CA TRP A 196 11.87 0.59 -3.27
C TRP A 196 11.62 1.53 -4.45
N LEU A 197 11.30 1.00 -5.61
CA LEU A 197 11.05 1.79 -6.82
C LEU A 197 9.73 2.59 -6.74
N PRO A 198 8.59 1.98 -6.36
CA PRO A 198 7.33 2.71 -6.22
C PRO A 198 7.44 3.88 -5.23
N ALA A 199 8.19 3.73 -4.13
CA ALA A 199 8.35 4.79 -3.13
C ALA A 199 9.03 6.03 -3.71
N ARG A 200 10.04 5.86 -4.57
CA ARG A 200 10.75 6.98 -5.22
C ARG A 200 9.86 7.70 -6.22
N ILE A 201 9.09 6.96 -7.02
CA ILE A 201 8.14 7.53 -7.98
C ILE A 201 7.01 8.27 -7.25
N THR A 202 6.45 7.67 -6.18
CA THR A 202 5.41 8.31 -5.37
C THR A 202 5.92 9.60 -4.72
N SER A 203 7.12 9.55 -4.16
CA SER A 203 7.74 10.73 -3.53
C SER A 203 8.02 11.82 -4.56
N PHE A 204 8.47 11.48 -5.75
CA PHE A 204 8.60 12.44 -6.86
C PHE A 204 7.25 13.06 -7.22
N GLY A 205 6.18 12.27 -7.27
CA GLY A 205 4.82 12.79 -7.47
C GLY A 205 4.42 13.83 -6.42
N TYR A 206 4.78 13.64 -5.14
CA TYR A 206 4.55 14.65 -4.10
C TYR A 206 5.30 15.96 -4.36
N LEU A 207 6.51 15.91 -4.93
CA LEU A 207 7.25 17.14 -5.31
C LEU A 207 6.52 17.91 -6.40
N VAL A 208 6.08 17.19 -7.44
CA VAL A 208 5.43 17.83 -8.60
C VAL A 208 4.09 18.49 -8.20
N ILE A 209 3.37 17.89 -7.27
CA ILE A 209 2.01 18.32 -6.90
C ILE A 209 2.01 19.30 -5.73
N GLY A 210 2.99 19.21 -4.85
CA GLY A 210 3.15 20.03 -3.65
C GLY A 210 4.16 21.15 -3.85
N ASN A 211 4.89 21.50 -2.79
CA ASN A 211 5.97 22.47 -2.88
C ASN A 211 7.27 21.81 -3.32
N PHE A 212 7.64 22.01 -4.58
CA PHE A 212 8.84 21.44 -5.18
C PHE A 212 10.12 21.83 -4.42
N ASN A 213 10.30 23.11 -4.13
CA ASN A 213 11.55 23.63 -3.52
C ASN A 213 11.82 23.01 -2.14
N LYS A 214 10.80 22.92 -1.28
CA LYS A 214 10.96 22.38 0.08
C LYS A 214 11.04 20.85 0.09
N GLY A 215 10.30 20.17 -0.77
CA GLY A 215 10.31 18.72 -0.89
C GLY A 215 11.59 18.17 -1.50
N THR A 216 12.23 18.92 -2.42
CA THR A 216 13.41 18.47 -3.18
C THR A 216 14.58 18.11 -2.26
N SER A 217 14.86 18.89 -1.23
CA SER A 217 15.96 18.64 -0.29
C SER A 217 15.78 17.29 0.42
N CYS A 218 14.54 16.97 0.84
CA CYS A 218 14.20 15.71 1.47
C CYS A 218 14.30 14.54 0.48
N TRP A 219 13.77 14.72 -0.72
CA TRP A 219 13.79 13.70 -1.77
C TRP A 219 15.20 13.35 -2.24
N LEU A 220 16.04 14.35 -2.57
CA LEU A 220 17.43 14.14 -3.00
C LEU A 220 18.27 13.41 -1.95
N ARG A 221 18.04 13.68 -0.66
CA ARG A 221 18.72 13.00 0.44
C ARG A 221 18.53 11.49 0.41
N TYR A 222 17.35 11.03 -0.02
CA TYR A 222 16.95 9.64 0.07
C TYR A 222 16.85 8.91 -1.26
N VAL A 223 16.73 9.61 -2.40
CA VAL A 223 16.42 8.98 -3.70
C VAL A 223 17.49 7.98 -4.14
N LEU A 224 18.75 8.30 -3.97
CA LEU A 224 19.89 7.43 -4.35
C LEU A 224 20.37 6.54 -3.19
N ASN A 225 19.84 6.72 -2.00
CA ASN A 225 20.26 5.93 -0.85
C ASN A 225 19.48 4.62 -0.79
N PHE A 226 20.12 3.51 -1.21
CA PHE A 226 19.53 2.16 -1.18
C PHE A 226 19.32 1.60 0.22
N LYS A 227 19.94 2.18 1.25
CA LYS A 227 19.82 1.72 2.64
C LYS A 227 18.70 2.43 3.40
N SER A 228 18.21 3.56 2.88
CA SER A 228 17.16 4.33 3.54
C SER A 228 15.83 3.57 3.58
N PRO A 229 15.12 3.59 4.72
CA PRO A 229 13.79 3.01 4.83
C PRO A 229 12.83 3.68 3.85
N ASN A 230 12.14 2.89 3.02
CA ASN A 230 11.19 3.42 2.03
C ASN A 230 10.08 4.27 2.65
N ARG A 231 9.73 3.98 3.91
CA ARG A 231 8.74 4.75 4.67
C ARG A 231 9.21 6.19 4.88
N GLU A 232 10.46 6.41 5.28
CA GLU A 232 11.01 7.74 5.49
C GLU A 232 11.04 8.56 4.20
N VAL A 233 11.39 7.92 3.07
CA VAL A 233 11.37 8.57 1.75
C VAL A 233 10.00 9.14 1.45
N VAL A 234 8.94 8.33 1.60
CA VAL A 234 7.56 8.71 1.29
C VAL A 234 7.06 9.76 2.29
N THR A 235 7.23 9.52 3.59
CA THR A 235 6.63 10.35 4.66
C THR A 235 7.32 11.69 4.82
N CYS A 236 8.67 11.73 4.74
CA CYS A 236 9.42 12.98 4.82
C CYS A 236 9.12 13.88 3.62
N THR A 237 9.11 13.32 2.41
CA THR A 237 8.82 14.10 1.20
C THR A 237 7.38 14.61 1.19
N ALA A 238 6.40 13.80 1.61
CA ALA A 238 5.01 14.22 1.69
C ALA A 238 4.81 15.39 2.67
N LEU A 239 5.41 15.29 3.88
CA LEU A 239 5.33 16.34 4.89
C LEU A 239 5.99 17.65 4.41
N ALA A 240 7.17 17.55 3.80
CA ALA A 240 7.89 18.70 3.26
C ALA A 240 7.13 19.35 2.09
N ALA A 241 6.49 18.57 1.23
CA ALA A 241 5.73 19.03 0.09
C ALA A 241 4.41 19.74 0.48
N GLU A 242 3.71 19.29 1.54
CA GLU A 242 2.45 19.92 1.98
C GLU A 242 2.66 21.11 2.92
N GLN A 243 3.85 21.26 3.52
CA GLN A 243 4.22 22.39 4.39
C GLN A 243 3.28 22.62 5.58
N VAL A 244 2.82 21.54 6.21
CA VAL A 244 2.01 21.67 7.41
C VAL A 244 2.88 22.22 8.55
N GLU A 245 2.47 23.35 9.14
CA GLU A 245 3.17 23.93 10.27
C GLU A 245 3.08 23.04 11.50
N LYS A 246 4.13 22.99 12.32
CA LYS A 246 4.22 22.14 13.52
C LYS A 246 3.04 22.31 14.49
N ARG A 247 2.49 23.55 14.59
CA ARG A 247 1.33 23.84 15.45
C ARG A 247 0.05 23.07 15.08
N TYR A 248 -0.03 22.56 13.85
CA TYR A 248 -1.19 21.80 13.37
C TYR A 248 -0.99 20.28 13.39
N TYR A 249 0.16 19.79 13.89
CA TYR A 249 0.41 18.37 13.99
C TYR A 249 -0.57 17.70 14.97
N GLY A 250 -1.13 16.57 14.54
CA GLY A 250 -2.10 15.81 15.32
C GLY A 250 -3.53 16.38 15.32
N CYS A 251 -3.81 17.46 14.57
CA CYS A 251 -5.16 17.98 14.46
C CYS A 251 -5.85 17.58 13.14
N THR A 252 -7.14 17.86 13.03
CA THR A 252 -7.95 17.56 11.82
C THR A 252 -7.45 18.27 10.57
N TYR A 253 -6.82 19.44 10.73
CA TYR A 253 -6.27 20.22 9.62
C TYR A 253 -5.13 19.48 8.93
N GLU A 254 -4.14 18.96 9.68
CA GLU A 254 -3.05 18.15 9.14
C GLU A 254 -3.57 16.95 8.35
N ALA A 255 -4.48 16.18 8.97
CA ALA A 255 -5.07 15.00 8.34
C ALA A 255 -5.78 15.35 7.02
N THR A 256 -6.51 16.47 6.98
CA THR A 256 -7.24 16.94 5.79
C THR A 256 -6.31 17.40 4.69
N CYS A 257 -5.27 18.17 5.00
CA CYS A 257 -4.26 18.61 4.04
C CYS A 257 -3.54 17.41 3.42
N MET A 258 -3.09 16.47 4.26
CA MET A 258 -2.39 15.29 3.77
C MET A 258 -3.29 14.39 2.91
N ILE A 259 -4.57 14.21 3.25
CA ILE A 259 -5.52 13.48 2.40
C ILE A 259 -5.70 14.17 1.04
N LYS A 260 -5.73 15.50 0.99
CA LYS A 260 -5.78 16.23 -0.29
C LYS A 260 -4.53 15.99 -1.13
N LEU A 261 -3.33 16.04 -0.51
CA LEU A 261 -2.06 15.78 -1.19
C LEU A 261 -2.03 14.36 -1.78
N VAL A 262 -2.35 13.33 -0.98
CA VAL A 262 -2.30 11.94 -1.46
C VAL A 262 -3.35 11.64 -2.53
N LYS A 263 -4.54 12.27 -2.50
CA LYS A 263 -5.53 12.16 -3.57
C LYS A 263 -5.02 12.77 -4.88
N ARG A 264 -4.40 13.95 -4.82
CA ARG A 264 -3.76 14.58 -5.99
C ARG A 264 -2.65 13.69 -6.56
N ASN A 265 -1.88 13.02 -5.68
CA ASN A 265 -0.82 12.11 -6.12
C ASN A 265 -1.36 10.88 -6.86
N VAL A 266 -2.47 10.31 -6.42
CA VAL A 266 -3.15 9.23 -7.19
C VAL A 266 -3.58 9.73 -8.56
N LEU A 267 -4.12 10.96 -8.67
CA LEU A 267 -4.45 11.57 -9.97
C LEU A 267 -3.20 11.77 -10.84
N PHE A 268 -2.08 12.20 -10.25
CA PHE A 268 -0.81 12.30 -10.96
C PHE A 268 -0.38 10.94 -11.55
N TYR A 269 -0.51 9.84 -10.79
CA TYR A 269 -0.26 8.50 -11.29
C TYR A 269 -1.16 8.16 -12.50
N LEU A 270 -2.45 8.49 -12.44
CA LEU A 270 -3.37 8.26 -13.57
C LEU A 270 -2.96 9.04 -14.81
N VAL A 271 -2.55 10.30 -14.64
CA VAL A 271 -2.05 11.14 -15.76
C VAL A 271 -0.76 10.55 -16.33
N LEU A 272 0.18 10.13 -15.48
CA LEU A 272 1.42 9.49 -15.91
C LEU A 272 1.16 8.21 -16.71
N ILE A 273 0.24 7.36 -16.25
CA ILE A 273 -0.17 6.14 -16.95
C ILE A 273 -0.85 6.47 -18.27
N ALA A 274 -1.71 7.50 -18.31
CA ALA A 274 -2.36 7.95 -19.53
C ALA A 274 -1.34 8.40 -20.58
N LEU A 275 -0.35 9.20 -20.16
CA LEU A 275 0.74 9.62 -21.06
C LEU A 275 1.55 8.44 -21.57
N LEU A 276 1.95 7.50 -20.70
CA LEU A 276 2.67 6.30 -21.09
C LEU A 276 1.86 5.44 -22.08
N THR A 277 0.54 5.36 -21.90
CA THR A 277 -0.35 4.63 -22.82
C THR A 277 -0.43 5.33 -24.18
N LEU A 278 -0.53 6.67 -24.22
CA LEU A 278 -0.58 7.46 -25.46
C LEU A 278 0.72 7.38 -26.25
N PHE A 279 1.86 7.33 -25.58
CA PHE A 279 3.17 7.20 -26.24
C PHE A 279 3.56 5.75 -26.57
N GLY A 280 2.62 4.80 -26.46
CA GLY A 280 2.86 3.38 -26.81
C GLY A 280 3.75 2.62 -25.81
N GLY A 281 4.06 3.19 -24.65
CA GLY A 281 4.85 2.51 -23.62
C GLY A 281 4.09 1.43 -22.84
N LEU A 282 2.75 1.41 -22.96
CA LEU A 282 1.86 0.44 -22.33
C LEU A 282 0.84 -0.02 -23.38
N SER A 283 1.11 -1.12 -24.06
CA SER A 283 0.20 -1.77 -25.03
C SER A 283 -0.88 -2.58 -24.32
#